data_223d7909dc0eb3c1b5229694b56b176f
#
_entry.id   223d7909dc0eb3c1b5229694b56b176f
#
_cell.length_a   1.000
_cell.length_b   1.000
_cell.length_c   1.000
_cell.angle_alpha   90.00
_cell.angle_beta   90.00
_cell.angle_gamma   90.00
#
_symmetry.space_group_name_H-M   'P 1'
#
loop_
_entity.id
_entity.type
_entity.pdbx_description
1 polymer ?
#
loop_
_entity_poly.entity_id
_entity_poly.type
_entity_poly.pdbx_seq_one_letter_code
_entity_poly.pdbx_strand_id
1 'polypeptide(L)'
;MKKIFMFFAAVVMAAGIASAQDINSVTETYNNGAMELEMGNKEAALGYFQAALTAAEELGEEGMQIAENCKNTIPVLMGSIAKDLIKAEQFDAAIEQLNKTIETCNNIGNTASIEEYKSLIKQTLMAKGNDLINNKDFASAIEVYSQIMAEDPTNAMASLRLGMAYGATGNTDAAEAAYLVAAENGQEKSAYKQLSNLLVKKAAAVLKTKKYAEAIELAVKSNEYLENATAMKVAGTAASALQKNEEAIQYLEKYLQLSPNAKDAAQMMYTIAATAQVLGDKEKAKTYYQQIITDPKFGPTAAEQLKTL
;
A
#
# COMPACT_ATOMS: atom_id res chain seq x y z
N MET A 1 5.59 2.43 -26.54
CA MET A 1 6.95 1.94 -26.85
C MET A 1 7.84 3.13 -27.19
N LYS A 2 8.41 3.77 -26.18
CA LYS A 2 9.48 4.76 -26.36
C LYS A 2 10.77 4.10 -25.90
N LYS A 3 11.66 3.84 -26.87
CA LYS A 3 13.00 3.32 -26.62
C LYS A 3 13.79 4.38 -25.86
N ILE A 4 14.02 4.14 -24.57
CA ILE A 4 14.94 4.92 -23.77
C ILE A 4 16.33 4.45 -24.16
N PHE A 5 17.05 5.29 -24.91
CA PHE A 5 18.47 5.11 -25.17
C PHE A 5 19.20 5.41 -23.87
N MET A 6 19.65 4.35 -23.20
CA MET A 6 20.67 4.43 -22.17
C MET A 6 22.00 4.76 -22.86
N PHE A 7 22.41 6.04 -22.83
CA PHE A 7 23.77 6.39 -23.14
C PHE A 7 24.63 6.04 -21.92
N PHE A 8 25.15 4.82 -21.90
CA PHE A 8 26.39 4.55 -21.19
C PHE A 8 27.50 5.24 -21.97
N ALA A 9 27.90 6.42 -21.54
CA ALA A 9 29.18 6.96 -21.92
C ALA A 9 30.24 6.08 -21.24
N ALA A 10 30.64 5.00 -21.92
CA ALA A 10 31.85 4.31 -21.60
C ALA A 10 32.98 5.31 -21.86
N VAL A 11 33.51 5.91 -20.80
CA VAL A 11 34.81 6.56 -20.86
C VAL A 11 35.82 5.43 -21.10
N VAL A 12 36.15 5.22 -22.35
CA VAL A 12 37.30 4.40 -22.75
C VAL A 12 38.53 5.13 -22.24
N MET A 13 39.03 4.71 -21.07
CA MET A 13 40.39 5.07 -20.69
C MET A 13 41.32 4.42 -21.67
N ALA A 14 41.84 5.20 -22.58
CA ALA A 14 43.03 4.82 -23.35
C ALA A 14 44.18 4.65 -22.37
N ALA A 15 44.51 3.41 -22.09
CA ALA A 15 45.77 3.08 -21.43
C ALA A 15 46.90 3.48 -22.37
N GLY A 16 47.54 4.57 -22.10
CA GLY A 16 48.68 5.05 -22.87
C GLY A 16 49.41 6.19 -22.19
N ILE A 17 50.54 5.85 -21.61
CA ILE A 17 51.62 6.73 -21.15
C ILE A 17 51.36 7.36 -19.77
N ALA A 18 51.97 6.79 -18.72
CA ALA A 18 52.19 7.42 -17.44
C ALA A 18 53.08 8.67 -17.62
N SER A 19 52.48 9.79 -17.99
CA SER A 19 53.03 11.08 -17.63
C SER A 19 52.64 11.34 -16.19
N ALA A 20 53.62 11.64 -15.32
CA ALA A 20 53.35 12.06 -13.96
C ALA A 20 52.28 13.15 -14.02
N GLN A 21 51.04 12.85 -13.54
CA GLN A 21 50.03 13.84 -13.37
C GLN A 21 50.54 14.80 -12.32
N ASP A 22 50.66 16.06 -12.66
CA ASP A 22 50.98 17.09 -11.69
C ASP A 22 49.71 17.60 -10.99
N ILE A 23 49.90 18.21 -9.85
CA ILE A 23 48.75 18.76 -9.04
C ILE A 23 47.91 19.77 -9.85
N ASN A 24 48.47 20.45 -10.85
CA ASN A 24 47.75 21.41 -11.68
C ASN A 24 46.76 20.69 -12.59
N SER A 25 47.13 19.56 -13.21
CA SER A 25 46.23 18.74 -14.03
C SER A 25 45.10 18.15 -13.20
N VAL A 26 45.36 17.68 -12.00
CA VAL A 26 44.33 17.16 -11.07
C VAL A 26 43.40 18.28 -10.63
N THR A 27 43.94 19.47 -10.34
CA THR A 27 43.15 20.66 -9.97
C THR A 27 42.26 21.09 -11.13
N GLU A 28 42.74 21.09 -12.37
CA GLU A 28 41.96 21.40 -13.56
C GLU A 28 40.80 20.40 -13.74
N THR A 29 41.06 19.10 -13.59
CA THR A 29 40.03 18.06 -13.64
C THR A 29 38.95 18.28 -12.60
N TYR A 30 39.33 18.57 -11.35
CA TYR A 30 38.38 18.90 -10.28
C TYR A 30 37.56 20.14 -10.59
N ASN A 31 38.19 21.22 -11.10
CA ASN A 31 37.50 22.46 -11.47
C ASN A 31 36.53 22.27 -12.66
N ASN A 32 36.87 21.41 -13.61
CA ASN A 32 35.95 21.03 -14.70
C ASN A 32 34.71 20.32 -14.12
N GLY A 33 34.86 19.45 -13.13
CA GLY A 33 33.74 18.84 -12.41
C GLY A 33 32.86 19.87 -11.71
N ALA A 34 33.46 20.87 -11.04
CA ALA A 34 32.71 21.95 -10.41
C ALA A 34 31.94 22.80 -11.44
N MET A 35 32.52 23.07 -12.59
CA MET A 35 31.92 23.82 -13.66
C MET A 35 30.72 23.07 -14.28
N GLU A 36 30.85 21.77 -14.53
CA GLU A 36 29.74 20.93 -15.01
C GLU A 36 28.59 20.88 -13.99
N LEU A 37 28.94 20.85 -12.69
CA LEU A 37 27.93 20.89 -11.63
C LEU A 37 27.16 22.20 -11.59
N GLU A 38 27.85 23.35 -11.77
CA GLU A 38 27.22 24.68 -11.87
C GLU A 38 26.28 24.78 -13.10
N MET A 39 26.64 24.14 -14.21
CA MET A 39 25.80 24.02 -15.41
C MET A 39 24.64 23.05 -15.25
N GLY A 40 24.59 22.29 -14.14
CA GLY A 40 23.54 21.31 -13.86
C GLY A 40 23.80 19.93 -14.47
N ASN A 41 24.94 19.70 -15.08
CA ASN A 41 25.34 18.45 -15.74
C ASN A 41 25.92 17.46 -14.74
N LYS A 42 25.07 16.92 -13.86
CA LYS A 42 25.48 16.10 -12.69
C LYS A 42 26.28 14.87 -13.05
N GLU A 43 25.90 14.15 -14.11
CA GLU A 43 26.59 12.94 -14.57
C GLU A 43 27.99 13.26 -15.08
N ALA A 44 28.15 14.35 -15.84
CA ALA A 44 29.46 14.81 -16.30
C ALA A 44 30.35 15.25 -15.12
N ALA A 45 29.79 16.03 -14.19
CA ALA A 45 30.46 16.44 -12.96
C ALA A 45 30.96 15.23 -12.16
N LEU A 46 30.10 14.20 -12.01
CA LEU A 46 30.45 12.97 -11.31
C LEU A 46 31.66 12.27 -11.95
N GLY A 47 31.69 12.19 -13.27
CA GLY A 47 32.83 11.62 -14.02
C GLY A 47 34.14 12.37 -13.76
N TYR A 48 34.09 13.71 -13.77
CA TYR A 48 35.26 14.54 -13.46
C TYR A 48 35.74 14.37 -12.02
N PHE A 49 34.83 14.38 -11.03
CA PHE A 49 35.21 14.20 -9.61
C PHE A 49 35.79 12.80 -9.35
N GLN A 50 35.28 11.74 -10.00
CA GLN A 50 35.84 10.40 -9.89
C GLN A 50 37.24 10.33 -10.50
N ALA A 51 37.48 10.93 -11.66
CA ALA A 51 38.79 11.01 -12.29
C ALA A 51 39.77 11.82 -11.44
N ALA A 52 39.33 12.97 -10.89
CA ALA A 52 40.12 13.78 -10.00
C ALA A 52 40.49 13.05 -8.71
N LEU A 53 39.55 12.25 -8.13
CA LEU A 53 39.83 11.43 -6.95
C LEU A 53 40.93 10.41 -7.22
N THR A 54 40.81 9.64 -8.30
CA THR A 54 41.82 8.63 -8.66
C THR A 54 43.21 9.27 -8.83
N ALA A 55 43.29 10.35 -9.60
CA ALA A 55 44.52 11.05 -9.86
C ALA A 55 45.11 11.71 -8.59
N ALA A 56 44.26 12.27 -7.73
CA ALA A 56 44.70 12.85 -6.47
C ALA A 56 45.25 11.80 -5.48
N GLU A 57 44.69 10.60 -5.45
CA GLU A 57 45.16 9.51 -4.62
C GLU A 57 46.55 8.97 -5.11
N GLU A 58 46.78 8.98 -6.43
CA GLU A 58 48.08 8.64 -7.01
C GLU A 58 49.19 9.66 -6.64
N LEU A 59 48.87 10.93 -6.44
CA LEU A 59 49.79 11.98 -5.99
C LEU A 59 50.14 11.91 -4.50
N GLY A 60 49.43 11.11 -3.71
CA GLY A 60 49.66 10.97 -2.29
C GLY A 60 49.45 12.29 -1.52
N GLU A 61 50.47 12.77 -0.81
CA GLU A 61 50.36 13.97 0.07
C GLU A 61 49.96 15.23 -0.70
N GLU A 62 50.48 15.43 -1.92
CA GLU A 62 50.15 16.60 -2.75
C GLU A 62 48.70 16.63 -3.19
N GLY A 63 48.10 15.46 -3.44
CA GLY A 63 46.70 15.32 -3.86
C GLY A 63 45.71 15.26 -2.70
N MET A 64 46.12 15.13 -1.46
CA MET A 64 45.27 14.81 -0.30
C MET A 64 44.05 15.70 -0.17
N GLN A 65 44.20 17.02 -0.34
CA GLN A 65 43.08 17.96 -0.19
C GLN A 65 42.03 17.78 -1.28
N ILE A 66 42.44 17.54 -2.54
CA ILE A 66 41.52 17.30 -3.66
C ILE A 66 40.83 15.95 -3.46
N ALA A 67 41.55 14.92 -3.06
CA ALA A 67 40.99 13.60 -2.78
C ALA A 67 39.91 13.68 -1.70
N GLU A 68 40.16 14.42 -0.60
CA GLU A 68 39.19 14.61 0.47
C GLU A 68 37.93 15.36 -0.01
N ASN A 69 38.13 16.43 -0.79
CA ASN A 69 37.00 17.16 -1.37
C ASN A 69 36.16 16.26 -2.30
N CYS A 70 36.79 15.42 -3.13
CA CYS A 70 36.09 14.48 -3.99
C CYS A 70 35.34 13.41 -3.17
N LYS A 71 35.95 12.84 -2.12
CA LYS A 71 35.32 11.88 -1.20
C LYS A 71 34.09 12.44 -0.53
N ASN A 72 34.04 13.74 -0.27
CA ASN A 72 32.87 14.41 0.28
C ASN A 72 31.82 14.74 -0.79
N THR A 73 32.24 15.10 -1.99
CA THR A 73 31.35 15.58 -3.06
C THR A 73 30.67 14.44 -3.81
N ILE A 74 31.39 13.36 -4.14
CA ILE A 74 30.91 12.25 -4.95
C ILE A 74 29.62 11.62 -4.40
N PRO A 75 29.53 11.21 -3.12
CA PRO A 75 28.31 10.60 -2.60
C PRO A 75 27.10 11.54 -2.63
N VAL A 76 27.33 12.82 -2.33
CA VAL A 76 26.27 13.85 -2.35
C VAL A 76 25.73 14.02 -3.76
N LEU A 77 26.59 14.06 -4.76
CA LEU A 77 26.22 14.17 -6.16
C LEU A 77 25.48 12.94 -6.65
N MET A 78 25.98 11.75 -6.32
CA MET A 78 25.30 10.48 -6.64
C MET A 78 23.92 10.39 -6.01
N GLY A 79 23.78 10.81 -4.73
CA GLY A 79 22.50 10.90 -4.04
C GLY A 79 21.55 11.93 -4.69
N SER A 80 22.10 13.05 -5.20
CA SER A 80 21.32 14.05 -5.95
C SER A 80 20.79 13.50 -7.29
N ILE A 81 21.58 12.74 -8.02
CA ILE A 81 21.17 12.02 -9.24
C ILE A 81 20.01 11.05 -8.91
N ALA A 82 20.16 10.28 -7.82
CA ALA A 82 19.08 9.38 -7.40
C ALA A 82 17.78 10.12 -7.06
N LYS A 83 17.88 11.27 -6.39
CA LYS A 83 16.70 12.12 -6.10
C LYS A 83 16.02 12.65 -7.38
N ASP A 84 16.78 12.92 -8.44
CA ASP A 84 16.20 13.32 -9.73
C ASP A 84 15.50 12.13 -10.44
N LEU A 85 16.08 10.94 -10.35
CA LEU A 85 15.44 9.71 -10.83
C LEU A 85 14.12 9.41 -10.09
N ILE A 86 14.06 9.64 -8.79
CA ILE A 86 12.82 9.51 -8.00
C ILE A 86 11.76 10.50 -8.48
N LYS A 87 12.12 11.76 -8.70
CA LYS A 87 11.20 12.79 -9.24
C LYS A 87 10.69 12.44 -10.63
N ALA A 88 11.50 11.74 -11.43
CA ALA A 88 11.13 11.24 -12.74
C ALA A 88 10.35 9.92 -12.70
N GLU A 89 10.00 9.43 -11.50
CA GLU A 89 9.31 8.15 -11.27
C GLU A 89 10.08 6.93 -11.82
N GLN A 90 11.40 7.06 -11.99
CA GLN A 90 12.29 6.00 -12.43
C GLN A 90 12.82 5.23 -11.20
N PHE A 91 11.90 4.61 -10.47
CA PHE A 91 12.16 4.05 -9.13
C PHE A 91 13.26 2.98 -9.12
N ASP A 92 13.28 2.08 -10.11
CA ASP A 92 14.30 1.01 -10.17
C ASP A 92 15.69 1.57 -10.40
N ALA A 93 15.82 2.52 -11.33
CA ALA A 93 17.08 3.21 -11.58
C ALA A 93 17.55 4.02 -10.36
N ALA A 94 16.60 4.64 -9.64
CA ALA A 94 16.89 5.39 -8.42
C ALA A 94 17.43 4.46 -7.30
N ILE A 95 16.82 3.30 -7.10
CA ILE A 95 17.24 2.31 -6.12
C ILE A 95 18.63 1.76 -6.48
N GLU A 96 18.87 1.45 -7.75
CA GLU A 96 20.19 1.02 -8.24
C GLU A 96 21.25 2.11 -7.98
N GLN A 97 20.93 3.37 -8.30
CA GLN A 97 21.84 4.50 -8.06
C GLN A 97 22.12 4.69 -6.56
N LEU A 98 21.13 4.55 -5.68
CA LEU A 98 21.32 4.65 -4.24
C LEU A 98 22.17 3.52 -3.69
N ASN A 99 22.01 2.30 -4.18
CA ASN A 99 22.85 1.16 -3.80
C ASN A 99 24.32 1.40 -4.22
N LYS A 100 24.55 1.89 -5.44
CA LYS A 100 25.90 2.29 -5.91
C LYS A 100 26.47 3.43 -5.03
N THR A 101 25.63 4.36 -4.60
CA THR A 101 26.05 5.45 -3.71
C THR A 101 26.52 4.90 -2.36
N ILE A 102 25.78 3.96 -1.77
CA ILE A 102 26.15 3.30 -0.50
C ILE A 102 27.46 2.51 -0.64
N GLU A 103 27.61 1.76 -1.73
CA GLU A 103 28.84 1.04 -2.03
C GLU A 103 30.03 2.00 -2.16
N THR A 104 29.84 3.10 -2.90
CA THR A 104 30.87 4.15 -3.03
C THR A 104 31.22 4.75 -1.68
N CYS A 105 30.23 5.08 -0.84
CA CYS A 105 30.46 5.58 0.52
C CYS A 105 31.36 4.63 1.35
N ASN A 106 31.08 3.32 1.27
CA ASN A 106 31.90 2.33 1.97
C ASN A 106 33.35 2.28 1.44
N ASN A 107 33.53 2.30 0.11
CA ASN A 107 34.83 2.20 -0.54
C ASN A 107 35.73 3.40 -0.24
N ILE A 108 35.15 4.60 -0.17
CA ILE A 108 35.91 5.82 0.10
C ILE A 108 35.96 6.20 1.58
N GLY A 109 35.34 5.39 2.46
CA GLY A 109 35.32 5.61 3.91
C GLY A 109 34.41 6.74 4.41
N ASN A 110 33.53 7.26 3.54
CA ASN A 110 32.53 8.29 3.91
C ASN A 110 31.19 7.65 4.29
N THR A 111 31.09 7.18 5.53
CA THR A 111 29.90 6.42 6.00
C THR A 111 28.79 7.27 6.57
N ALA A 112 28.98 8.58 6.71
CA ALA A 112 28.07 9.47 7.43
C ALA A 112 26.64 9.52 6.82
N SER A 113 26.52 9.40 5.49
CA SER A 113 25.22 9.49 4.78
C SER A 113 24.59 8.14 4.43
N ILE A 114 25.21 7.01 4.79
CA ILE A 114 24.72 5.68 4.42
C ILE A 114 23.29 5.44 4.93
N GLU A 115 23.00 5.81 6.16
CA GLU A 115 21.67 5.60 6.75
C GLU A 115 20.60 6.51 6.07
N GLU A 116 20.98 7.71 5.62
CA GLU A 116 20.09 8.55 4.81
C GLU A 116 19.74 7.85 3.48
N TYR A 117 20.73 7.30 2.79
CA TYR A 117 20.49 6.61 1.51
C TYR A 117 19.69 5.32 1.68
N LYS A 118 19.92 4.54 2.74
CA LYS A 118 19.09 3.39 3.08
C LYS A 118 17.63 3.81 3.36
N SER A 119 17.44 4.89 4.09
CA SER A 119 16.11 5.46 4.34
C SER A 119 15.44 5.90 3.04
N LEU A 120 16.21 6.51 2.12
CA LEU A 120 15.70 6.95 0.84
C LEU A 120 15.32 5.77 -0.07
N ILE A 121 16.05 4.65 -0.02
CA ILE A 121 15.66 3.39 -0.69
C ILE A 121 14.29 2.91 -0.19
N LYS A 122 14.08 2.86 1.13
CA LYS A 122 12.79 2.46 1.71
C LYS A 122 11.65 3.37 1.25
N GLN A 123 11.87 4.67 1.24
CA GLN A 123 10.88 5.64 0.74
C GLN A 123 10.60 5.46 -0.75
N THR A 124 11.63 5.17 -1.54
CA THR A 124 11.51 4.93 -2.99
C THR A 124 10.73 3.64 -3.27
N LEU A 125 11.00 2.56 -2.52
CA LEU A 125 10.21 1.32 -2.60
C LEU A 125 8.74 1.56 -2.26
N MET A 126 8.45 2.35 -1.21
CA MET A 126 7.07 2.73 -0.86
C MET A 126 6.40 3.53 -1.99
N ALA A 127 7.11 4.47 -2.61
CA ALA A 127 6.61 5.24 -3.75
C ALA A 127 6.33 4.33 -4.96
N LYS A 128 7.27 3.44 -5.30
CA LYS A 128 7.10 2.43 -6.37
C LYS A 128 5.88 1.55 -6.12
N GLY A 129 5.74 1.02 -4.90
CA GLY A 129 4.58 0.19 -4.55
C GLY A 129 3.25 0.94 -4.67
N ASN A 130 3.20 2.21 -4.26
CA ASN A 130 2.01 3.05 -4.41
C ASN A 130 1.67 3.31 -5.89
N ASP A 131 2.67 3.58 -6.73
CA ASP A 131 2.48 3.76 -8.17
C ASP A 131 1.91 2.49 -8.81
N LEU A 132 2.45 1.32 -8.48
CA LEU A 132 1.96 0.03 -8.94
C LEU A 132 0.48 -0.22 -8.55
N ILE A 133 0.09 0.14 -7.31
CA ILE A 133 -1.33 0.06 -6.88
C ILE A 133 -2.19 1.00 -7.71
N ASN A 134 -1.77 2.23 -7.96
CA ASN A 134 -2.51 3.21 -8.74
C ASN A 134 -2.70 2.74 -10.19
N ASN A 135 -1.70 2.08 -10.75
CA ASN A 135 -1.72 1.47 -12.08
C ASN A 135 -2.43 0.10 -12.10
N LYS A 136 -2.91 -0.38 -10.95
CA LYS A 136 -3.57 -1.69 -10.75
C LYS A 136 -2.67 -2.89 -11.06
N ASP A 137 -1.36 -2.71 -11.03
CA ASP A 137 -0.40 -3.80 -11.07
C ASP A 137 -0.18 -4.35 -9.66
N PHE A 138 -1.23 -5.04 -9.17
CA PHE A 138 -1.23 -5.57 -7.81
C PHE A 138 -0.21 -6.69 -7.61
N ALA A 139 0.14 -7.44 -8.65
CA ALA A 139 1.14 -8.50 -8.55
C ALA A 139 2.53 -7.92 -8.23
N SER A 140 2.98 -6.94 -9.01
CA SER A 140 4.26 -6.26 -8.75
C SER A 140 4.23 -5.46 -7.44
N ALA A 141 3.07 -4.88 -7.07
CA ALA A 141 2.92 -4.20 -5.78
C ALA A 141 3.12 -5.16 -4.60
N ILE A 142 2.59 -6.40 -4.67
CA ILE A 142 2.79 -7.44 -3.65
C ILE A 142 4.30 -7.74 -3.49
N GLU A 143 5.04 -7.88 -4.59
CA GLU A 143 6.48 -8.15 -4.55
C GLU A 143 7.22 -7.02 -3.81
N VAL A 144 6.97 -5.76 -4.19
CA VAL A 144 7.62 -4.58 -3.60
C VAL A 144 7.30 -4.45 -2.11
N TYR A 145 6.02 -4.55 -1.72
CA TYR A 145 5.66 -4.44 -0.30
C TYR A 145 6.14 -5.64 0.52
N SER A 146 6.18 -6.84 -0.06
CA SER A 146 6.76 -8.02 0.59
C SER A 146 8.25 -7.85 0.85
N GLN A 147 8.99 -7.21 -0.07
CA GLN A 147 10.39 -6.84 0.16
C GLN A 147 10.53 -5.88 1.34
N ILE A 148 9.70 -4.84 1.42
CA ILE A 148 9.72 -3.90 2.55
C ILE A 148 9.43 -4.64 3.86
N MET A 149 8.42 -5.53 3.88
CA MET A 149 8.04 -6.31 5.06
C MET A 149 9.10 -7.33 5.47
N ALA A 150 9.92 -7.82 4.55
CA ALA A 150 11.05 -8.70 4.88
C ALA A 150 12.18 -7.96 5.63
N GLU A 151 12.38 -6.67 5.34
CA GLU A 151 13.36 -5.82 6.01
C GLU A 151 12.82 -5.21 7.32
N ASP A 152 11.54 -4.86 7.33
CA ASP A 152 10.84 -4.23 8.46
C ASP A 152 9.45 -4.87 8.64
N PRO A 153 9.37 -6.01 9.36
CA PRO A 153 8.11 -6.74 9.58
C PRO A 153 7.04 -5.93 10.33
N THR A 154 7.42 -4.82 10.97
CA THR A 154 6.53 -3.94 11.73
C THR A 154 6.07 -2.72 10.94
N ASN A 155 6.42 -2.62 9.66
CA ASN A 155 6.04 -1.49 8.83
C ASN A 155 4.53 -1.47 8.56
N ALA A 156 3.80 -0.77 9.40
CA ALA A 156 2.35 -0.72 9.37
C ALA A 156 1.78 -0.22 8.03
N MET A 157 2.44 0.76 7.40
CA MET A 157 1.97 1.31 6.13
C MET A 157 2.21 0.33 4.97
N ALA A 158 3.37 -0.31 4.91
CA ALA A 158 3.67 -1.33 3.91
C ALA A 158 2.71 -2.52 4.06
N SER A 159 2.47 -2.97 5.29
CA SER A 159 1.54 -4.05 5.59
C SER A 159 0.11 -3.72 5.18
N LEU A 160 -0.36 -2.48 5.46
CA LEU A 160 -1.67 -2.00 5.02
C LEU A 160 -1.81 -2.04 3.48
N ARG A 161 -0.79 -1.58 2.76
CA ARG A 161 -0.77 -1.57 1.30
C ARG A 161 -0.67 -2.98 0.71
N LEU A 162 0.11 -3.85 1.35
CA LEU A 162 0.20 -5.27 0.99
C LEU A 162 -1.17 -5.95 1.12
N GLY A 163 -1.89 -5.69 2.22
CA GLY A 163 -3.25 -6.17 2.40
C GLY A 163 -4.21 -5.69 1.31
N MET A 164 -4.10 -4.43 0.89
CA MET A 164 -4.89 -3.89 -0.23
C MET A 164 -4.58 -4.61 -1.55
N ALA A 165 -3.32 -4.85 -1.85
CA ALA A 165 -2.90 -5.54 -3.07
C ALA A 165 -3.36 -7.00 -3.08
N TYR A 166 -3.22 -7.75 -1.97
CA TYR A 166 -3.76 -9.10 -1.83
C TYR A 166 -5.29 -9.13 -1.95
N GLY A 167 -5.99 -8.17 -1.33
CA GLY A 167 -7.45 -8.07 -1.42
C GLY A 167 -7.94 -7.82 -2.86
N ALA A 168 -7.17 -7.04 -3.64
CA ALA A 168 -7.47 -6.76 -5.03
C ALA A 168 -7.24 -7.98 -5.95
N THR A 169 -6.28 -8.85 -5.64
CA THR A 169 -6.04 -10.11 -6.36
C THR A 169 -6.95 -11.25 -5.90
N GLY A 170 -7.78 -11.03 -4.87
CA GLY A 170 -8.70 -12.03 -4.33
C GLY A 170 -8.07 -12.98 -3.29
N ASN A 171 -6.81 -12.79 -2.93
CA ASN A 171 -6.15 -13.55 -1.86
C ASN A 171 -6.58 -12.99 -0.49
N THR A 172 -7.79 -13.36 -0.06
CA THR A 172 -8.42 -12.83 1.14
C THR A 172 -7.64 -13.16 2.41
N ASP A 173 -7.08 -14.36 2.50
CA ASP A 173 -6.42 -14.83 3.71
C ASP A 173 -5.08 -14.10 3.92
N ALA A 174 -4.30 -13.90 2.84
CA ALA A 174 -3.09 -13.10 2.89
C ALA A 174 -3.41 -11.60 3.16
N ALA A 175 -4.51 -11.09 2.60
CA ALA A 175 -4.95 -9.72 2.86
C ALA A 175 -5.33 -9.53 4.33
N GLU A 176 -6.05 -10.49 4.92
CA GLU A 176 -6.41 -10.46 6.34
C GLU A 176 -5.15 -10.45 7.22
N ALA A 177 -4.20 -11.36 6.97
CA ALA A 177 -2.95 -11.42 7.72
C ALA A 177 -2.18 -10.08 7.67
N ALA A 178 -2.06 -9.50 6.47
CA ALA A 178 -1.39 -8.22 6.30
C ALA A 178 -2.13 -7.07 7.01
N TYR A 179 -3.46 -7.01 6.97
CA TYR A 179 -4.21 -5.99 7.69
C TYR A 179 -4.09 -6.13 9.21
N LEU A 180 -4.02 -7.34 9.75
CA LEU A 180 -3.81 -7.56 11.18
C LEU A 180 -2.44 -7.03 11.62
N VAL A 181 -1.37 -7.32 10.88
CA VAL A 181 -0.05 -6.75 11.14
C VAL A 181 -0.09 -5.22 11.09
N ALA A 182 -0.80 -4.63 10.12
CA ALA A 182 -0.95 -3.18 10.05
C ALA A 182 -1.69 -2.61 11.27
N ALA A 183 -2.73 -3.29 11.76
CA ALA A 183 -3.49 -2.88 12.93
C ALA A 183 -2.63 -2.92 14.20
N GLU A 184 -1.90 -4.00 14.43
CA GLU A 184 -1.00 -4.19 15.57
C GLU A 184 0.12 -3.14 15.63
N ASN A 185 0.51 -2.58 14.47
CA ASN A 185 1.60 -1.62 14.34
C ASN A 185 1.11 -0.17 14.10
N GLY A 186 -0.10 0.17 14.54
CA GLY A 186 -0.57 1.56 14.61
C GLY A 186 -1.46 2.02 13.46
N GLN A 187 -1.87 1.11 12.55
CA GLN A 187 -2.86 1.40 11.50
C GLN A 187 -4.23 0.76 11.78
N GLU A 188 -4.57 0.54 13.06
CA GLU A 188 -5.77 -0.20 13.50
C GLU A 188 -7.04 0.27 12.78
N LYS A 189 -7.36 1.55 12.87
CA LYS A 189 -8.58 2.12 12.27
C LYS A 189 -8.67 1.87 10.76
N SER A 190 -7.54 2.07 10.05
CA SER A 190 -7.48 1.89 8.59
C SER A 190 -7.57 0.43 8.21
N ALA A 191 -6.84 -0.42 8.93
CA ALA A 191 -6.77 -1.85 8.70
C ALA A 191 -8.13 -2.52 8.96
N TYR A 192 -8.77 -2.24 10.10
CA TYR A 192 -10.07 -2.81 10.44
C TYR A 192 -11.17 -2.37 9.46
N LYS A 193 -11.11 -1.13 8.97
CA LYS A 193 -12.03 -0.68 7.91
C LYS A 193 -11.85 -1.49 6.62
N GLN A 194 -10.62 -1.71 6.18
CA GLN A 194 -10.35 -2.49 4.97
C GLN A 194 -10.71 -3.95 5.16
N LEU A 195 -10.40 -4.51 6.33
CA LEU A 195 -10.69 -5.89 6.67
C LEU A 195 -12.19 -6.15 6.73
N SER A 196 -12.96 -5.28 7.39
CA SER A 196 -14.42 -5.36 7.41
C SER A 196 -15.00 -5.32 5.99
N ASN A 197 -14.55 -4.39 5.15
CA ASN A 197 -15.01 -4.29 3.76
C ASN A 197 -14.66 -5.54 2.92
N LEU A 198 -13.48 -6.10 3.12
CA LEU A 198 -13.03 -7.32 2.44
C LEU A 198 -13.91 -8.51 2.81
N LEU A 199 -14.14 -8.72 4.11
CA LEU A 199 -14.94 -9.82 4.62
C LEU A 199 -16.42 -9.71 4.20
N VAL A 200 -17.00 -8.51 4.26
CA VAL A 200 -18.38 -8.28 3.79
C VAL A 200 -18.53 -8.55 2.30
N LYS A 201 -17.54 -8.17 1.50
CA LYS A 201 -17.54 -8.47 0.06
C LYS A 201 -17.50 -9.97 -0.20
N LYS A 202 -16.66 -10.71 0.53
CA LYS A 202 -16.58 -12.18 0.49
C LYS A 202 -17.89 -12.81 0.97
N ALA A 203 -18.45 -12.34 2.09
CA ALA A 203 -19.74 -12.80 2.62
C ALA A 203 -20.88 -12.65 1.59
N ALA A 204 -20.96 -11.49 0.93
CA ALA A 204 -21.97 -11.26 -0.10
C ALA A 204 -21.77 -12.15 -1.35
N ALA A 205 -20.54 -12.47 -1.70
CA ALA A 205 -20.23 -13.39 -2.81
C ALA A 205 -20.65 -14.82 -2.48
N VAL A 206 -20.33 -15.33 -1.29
CA VAL A 206 -20.70 -16.70 -0.89
C VAL A 206 -22.21 -16.84 -0.61
N LEU A 207 -22.89 -15.76 -0.18
CA LEU A 207 -24.35 -15.71 -0.07
C LEU A 207 -25.01 -16.00 -1.42
N LYS A 208 -24.51 -15.41 -2.53
CA LYS A 208 -25.02 -15.65 -3.87
C LYS A 208 -24.86 -17.11 -4.33
N THR A 209 -23.84 -17.81 -3.83
CA THR A 209 -23.63 -19.23 -4.09
C THR A 209 -24.36 -20.14 -3.10
N LYS A 210 -25.25 -19.58 -2.28
CA LYS A 210 -26.09 -20.28 -1.28
C LYS A 210 -25.28 -20.98 -0.17
N LYS A 211 -24.02 -20.57 0.05
CA LYS A 211 -23.23 -21.03 1.19
C LYS A 211 -23.57 -20.20 2.43
N TYR A 212 -24.79 -20.39 2.92
CA TYR A 212 -25.37 -19.49 3.93
C TYR A 212 -24.61 -19.50 5.26
N ALA A 213 -24.16 -20.66 5.73
CA ALA A 213 -23.38 -20.72 7.00
C ALA A 213 -22.07 -19.94 6.89
N GLU A 214 -21.31 -20.12 5.80
CA GLU A 214 -20.08 -19.38 5.53
C GLU A 214 -20.34 -17.86 5.39
N ALA A 215 -21.47 -17.49 4.77
CA ALA A 215 -21.85 -16.08 4.63
C ALA A 215 -22.13 -15.43 6.02
N ILE A 216 -22.78 -16.13 6.94
CA ILE A 216 -23.00 -15.65 8.30
C ILE A 216 -21.68 -15.45 9.03
N GLU A 217 -20.81 -16.47 9.02
CA GLU A 217 -19.51 -16.43 9.69
C GLU A 217 -18.66 -15.24 9.23
N LEU A 218 -18.52 -15.06 7.92
CA LEU A 218 -17.77 -13.94 7.33
C LEU A 218 -18.40 -12.58 7.66
N ALA A 219 -19.72 -12.48 7.67
CA ALA A 219 -20.43 -11.24 7.96
C ALA A 219 -20.30 -10.87 9.44
N VAL A 220 -20.44 -11.82 10.35
CA VAL A 220 -20.24 -11.62 11.79
C VAL A 220 -18.80 -11.18 12.05
N LYS A 221 -17.82 -11.90 11.51
CA LYS A 221 -16.40 -11.55 11.62
C LYS A 221 -16.10 -10.15 11.08
N SER A 222 -16.73 -9.75 9.96
CA SER A 222 -16.62 -8.37 9.44
C SER A 222 -17.08 -7.33 10.46
N ASN A 223 -18.20 -7.61 11.16
CA ASN A 223 -18.79 -6.69 12.12
C ASN A 223 -18.00 -6.59 13.43
N GLU A 224 -17.22 -7.63 13.79
CA GLU A 224 -16.29 -7.60 14.93
C GLU A 224 -15.17 -6.57 14.74
N TYR A 225 -14.65 -6.43 13.52
CA TYR A 225 -13.62 -5.43 13.22
C TYR A 225 -14.18 -4.00 13.13
N LEU A 226 -15.35 -3.84 12.52
CA LEU A 226 -16.03 -2.57 12.40
C LEU A 226 -17.51 -2.80 12.18
N GLU A 227 -18.37 -2.14 12.96
CA GLU A 227 -19.82 -2.19 12.74
C GLU A 227 -20.17 -1.88 11.28
N ASN A 228 -20.87 -2.82 10.64
CA ASN A 228 -21.14 -2.76 9.21
C ASN A 228 -22.58 -3.20 8.91
N ALA A 229 -23.40 -2.24 8.54
CA ALA A 229 -24.80 -2.51 8.21
C ALA A 229 -24.95 -3.57 7.11
N THR A 230 -24.12 -3.51 6.06
CA THR A 230 -24.18 -4.50 4.96
C THR A 230 -23.84 -5.90 5.45
N ALA A 231 -22.89 -6.03 6.36
CA ALA A 231 -22.56 -7.32 6.99
C ALA A 231 -23.79 -7.89 7.73
N MET A 232 -24.44 -7.10 8.55
CA MET A 232 -25.64 -7.50 9.30
C MET A 232 -26.80 -7.90 8.37
N LYS A 233 -27.01 -7.19 7.28
CA LYS A 233 -28.01 -7.56 6.26
C LYS A 233 -27.66 -8.89 5.60
N VAL A 234 -26.38 -9.14 5.26
CA VAL A 234 -25.93 -10.43 4.68
C VAL A 234 -26.15 -11.56 5.67
N ALA A 235 -25.76 -11.38 6.94
CA ALA A 235 -25.97 -12.37 8.00
C ALA A 235 -27.45 -12.68 8.19
N GLY A 236 -28.31 -11.65 8.32
CA GLY A 236 -29.75 -11.80 8.50
C GLY A 236 -30.43 -12.51 7.33
N THR A 237 -30.04 -12.17 6.09
CA THR A 237 -30.56 -12.82 4.89
C THR A 237 -30.16 -14.30 4.84
N ALA A 238 -28.90 -14.60 5.16
CA ALA A 238 -28.40 -15.98 5.19
C ALA A 238 -29.03 -16.81 6.32
N ALA A 239 -29.23 -16.22 7.50
CA ALA A 239 -29.88 -16.86 8.63
C ALA A 239 -31.37 -17.15 8.31
N SER A 240 -32.07 -16.23 7.66
CA SER A 240 -33.45 -16.46 7.18
C SER A 240 -33.52 -17.65 6.22
N ALA A 241 -32.56 -17.75 5.30
CA ALA A 241 -32.51 -18.86 4.34
C ALA A 241 -32.23 -20.23 5.00
N LEU A 242 -31.55 -20.25 6.15
CA LEU A 242 -31.30 -21.44 6.99
C LEU A 242 -32.42 -21.69 8.01
N GLN A 243 -33.47 -20.88 8.05
CA GLN A 243 -34.54 -20.92 9.07
C GLN A 243 -34.03 -20.74 10.52
N LYS A 244 -32.90 -20.07 10.69
CA LYS A 244 -32.36 -19.64 11.98
C LYS A 244 -33.07 -18.35 12.40
N ASN A 245 -34.32 -18.49 12.79
CA ASN A 245 -35.27 -17.38 12.89
C ASN A 245 -34.86 -16.31 13.91
N GLU A 246 -34.40 -16.71 15.10
CA GLU A 246 -33.95 -15.77 16.13
C GLU A 246 -32.70 -14.99 15.68
N GLU A 247 -31.70 -15.69 15.11
CA GLU A 247 -30.50 -15.06 14.57
C GLU A 247 -30.83 -14.09 13.42
N ALA A 248 -31.76 -14.50 12.53
CA ALA A 248 -32.21 -13.66 11.41
C ALA A 248 -32.79 -12.33 11.91
N ILE A 249 -33.69 -12.39 12.90
CA ILE A 249 -34.27 -11.18 13.50
C ILE A 249 -33.18 -10.31 14.11
N GLN A 250 -32.29 -10.86 14.93
CA GLN A 250 -31.22 -10.11 15.58
C GLN A 250 -30.32 -9.37 14.58
N TYR A 251 -29.89 -10.03 13.51
CA TYR A 251 -29.05 -9.42 12.50
C TYR A 251 -29.79 -8.36 11.70
N LEU A 252 -31.05 -8.58 11.33
CA LEU A 252 -31.83 -7.61 10.59
C LEU A 252 -32.22 -6.40 11.44
N GLU A 253 -32.51 -6.57 12.73
CA GLU A 253 -32.71 -5.46 13.68
C GLU A 253 -31.43 -4.63 13.80
N LYS A 254 -30.25 -5.27 13.93
CA LYS A 254 -28.96 -4.55 13.94
C LYS A 254 -28.71 -3.80 12.62
N TYR A 255 -29.07 -4.40 11.47
CA TYR A 255 -29.02 -3.70 10.19
C TYR A 255 -29.86 -2.42 10.18
N LEU A 256 -31.13 -2.51 10.62
CA LEU A 256 -32.02 -1.36 10.67
C LEU A 256 -31.54 -0.29 11.66
N GLN A 257 -30.95 -0.70 12.78
CA GLN A 257 -30.33 0.22 13.72
C GLN A 257 -29.17 1.02 13.09
N LEU A 258 -28.31 0.35 12.31
CA LEU A 258 -27.15 0.95 11.65
C LEU A 258 -27.53 1.74 10.39
N SER A 259 -28.67 1.45 9.78
CA SER A 259 -29.14 2.06 8.54
C SER A 259 -30.67 2.24 8.52
N PRO A 260 -31.23 3.09 9.38
CA PRO A 260 -32.69 3.22 9.54
C PRO A 260 -33.40 3.72 8.27
N ASN A 261 -32.72 4.50 7.44
CA ASN A 261 -33.25 5.07 6.20
C ASN A 261 -32.82 4.31 4.95
N ALA A 262 -32.44 3.04 5.08
CA ALA A 262 -32.05 2.22 3.93
C ALA A 262 -33.23 2.03 2.98
N LYS A 263 -32.97 2.05 1.67
CA LYS A 263 -34.03 1.88 0.64
C LYS A 263 -34.81 0.57 0.76
N ASP A 264 -34.25 -0.44 1.38
CA ASP A 264 -34.83 -1.76 1.61
C ASP A 264 -35.25 -1.98 3.07
N ALA A 265 -35.29 -0.93 3.89
CA ALA A 265 -35.67 -1.04 5.29
C ALA A 265 -37.07 -1.67 5.45
N ALA A 266 -38.05 -1.25 4.65
CA ALA A 266 -39.39 -1.83 4.68
C ALA A 266 -39.41 -3.32 4.36
N GLN A 267 -38.57 -3.80 3.44
CA GLN A 267 -38.41 -5.23 3.14
C GLN A 267 -37.83 -5.99 4.34
N MET A 268 -36.84 -5.42 5.01
CA MET A 268 -36.22 -6.05 6.19
C MET A 268 -37.20 -6.08 7.37
N MET A 269 -37.94 -5.01 7.59
CA MET A 269 -39.01 -4.95 8.61
C MET A 269 -40.09 -6.01 8.31
N TYR A 270 -40.52 -6.16 7.06
CA TYR A 270 -41.45 -7.21 6.67
C TYR A 270 -40.90 -8.62 6.96
N THR A 271 -39.60 -8.86 6.64
CA THR A 271 -38.93 -10.13 6.93
C THR A 271 -38.91 -10.41 8.44
N ILE A 272 -38.58 -9.42 9.26
CA ILE A 272 -38.58 -9.56 10.73
C ILE A 272 -40.00 -9.89 11.22
N ALA A 273 -41.01 -9.15 10.75
CA ALA A 273 -42.41 -9.38 11.18
C ALA A 273 -42.88 -10.80 10.82
N ALA A 274 -42.65 -11.24 9.60
CA ALA A 274 -43.03 -12.59 9.15
C ALA A 274 -42.27 -13.69 9.93
N THR A 275 -41.00 -13.47 10.20
CA THR A 275 -40.18 -14.41 11.00
C THR A 275 -40.65 -14.46 12.46
N ALA A 276 -40.94 -13.30 13.07
CA ALA A 276 -41.50 -13.21 14.44
C ALA A 276 -42.87 -13.92 14.54
N GLN A 277 -43.71 -13.78 13.52
CA GLN A 277 -44.98 -14.50 13.44
C GLN A 277 -44.79 -16.01 13.41
N VAL A 278 -43.80 -16.52 12.67
CA VAL A 278 -43.43 -17.96 12.65
C VAL A 278 -42.99 -18.43 14.03
N LEU A 279 -42.26 -17.60 14.78
CA LEU A 279 -41.84 -17.90 16.17
C LEU A 279 -42.96 -17.75 17.20
N GLY A 280 -44.15 -17.25 16.81
CA GLY A 280 -45.27 -16.97 17.74
C GLY A 280 -45.11 -15.65 18.52
N ASP A 281 -44.11 -14.84 18.23
CA ASP A 281 -43.91 -13.51 18.83
C ASP A 281 -44.82 -12.48 18.14
N LYS A 282 -46.10 -12.53 18.55
CA LYS A 282 -47.17 -11.69 18.00
C LYS A 282 -46.94 -10.19 18.20
N GLU A 283 -46.38 -9.80 19.33
CA GLU A 283 -46.14 -8.39 19.64
C GLU A 283 -45.02 -7.81 18.75
N LYS A 284 -43.95 -8.54 18.57
CA LYS A 284 -42.90 -8.12 17.63
C LYS A 284 -43.40 -8.09 16.19
N ALA A 285 -44.15 -9.10 15.77
CA ALA A 285 -44.78 -9.14 14.45
C ALA A 285 -45.67 -7.92 14.19
N LYS A 286 -46.57 -7.60 15.13
CA LYS A 286 -47.44 -6.40 15.07
C LYS A 286 -46.62 -5.13 14.95
N THR A 287 -45.58 -4.99 15.81
CA THR A 287 -44.75 -3.78 15.83
C THR A 287 -44.13 -3.50 14.46
N TYR A 288 -43.55 -4.49 13.82
CA TYR A 288 -42.90 -4.30 12.53
C TYR A 288 -43.88 -4.20 11.37
N TYR A 289 -45.03 -4.91 11.37
CA TYR A 289 -46.05 -4.72 10.34
C TYR A 289 -46.68 -3.31 10.43
N GLN A 290 -46.87 -2.77 11.60
CA GLN A 290 -47.37 -1.41 11.78
C GLN A 290 -46.44 -0.32 11.21
N GLN A 291 -45.10 -0.54 11.36
CA GLN A 291 -44.12 0.42 10.85
C GLN A 291 -44.13 0.52 9.30
N ILE A 292 -44.53 -0.54 8.61
CA ILE A 292 -44.55 -0.60 7.14
C ILE A 292 -45.96 -0.51 6.54
N ILE A 293 -46.98 -0.20 7.33
CA ILE A 293 -48.38 -0.19 6.89
C ILE A 293 -48.65 0.78 5.74
N THR A 294 -47.86 1.86 5.64
CA THR A 294 -47.95 2.88 4.59
C THR A 294 -46.97 2.62 3.43
N ASP A 295 -46.14 1.57 3.49
CA ASP A 295 -45.22 1.26 2.41
C ASP A 295 -45.98 0.81 1.16
N PRO A 296 -45.70 1.36 -0.03
CA PRO A 296 -46.45 1.05 -1.24
C PRO A 296 -46.42 -0.43 -1.64
N LYS A 297 -45.31 -1.13 -1.30
CA LYS A 297 -45.08 -2.53 -1.68
C LYS A 297 -45.55 -3.50 -0.59
N PHE A 298 -45.21 -3.23 0.66
CA PHE A 298 -45.38 -4.16 1.78
C PHE A 298 -46.62 -3.83 2.64
N GLY A 299 -47.14 -2.59 2.59
CA GLY A 299 -48.24 -2.14 3.38
C GLY A 299 -49.54 -2.96 3.18
N PRO A 300 -49.97 -3.27 1.96
CA PRO A 300 -51.18 -4.10 1.74
C PRO A 300 -51.08 -5.46 2.43
N THR A 301 -49.93 -6.15 2.30
CA THR A 301 -49.71 -7.45 2.94
C THR A 301 -49.61 -7.31 4.47
N ALA A 302 -48.93 -6.28 4.96
CA ALA A 302 -48.84 -6.00 6.40
C ALA A 302 -50.23 -5.78 7.04
N ALA A 303 -51.13 -5.04 6.36
CA ALA A 303 -52.49 -4.82 6.80
C ALA A 303 -53.31 -6.11 6.91
N GLU A 304 -53.13 -7.04 5.98
CA GLU A 304 -53.80 -8.36 6.04
C GLU A 304 -53.25 -9.22 7.21
N GLN A 305 -51.93 -9.22 7.40
CA GLN A 305 -51.34 -9.97 8.50
C GLN A 305 -51.77 -9.44 9.87
N LEU A 306 -51.86 -8.13 10.03
CA LEU A 306 -52.32 -7.50 11.28
C LEU A 306 -53.74 -7.90 11.69
N LYS A 307 -54.61 -8.32 10.74
CA LYS A 307 -55.96 -8.80 11.07
C LYS A 307 -55.95 -10.21 11.67
N THR A 308 -54.89 -10.95 11.45
CA THR A 308 -54.77 -12.38 11.86
C THR A 308 -53.95 -12.57 13.12
N LEU A 309 -53.22 -11.56 13.58
CA LEU A 309 -52.39 -11.56 14.80
C LEU A 309 -53.21 -11.19 16.04
#